data_5c9e9f7c0afbe5bd831bc4a3e2397aa5
#
_entry.id   5c9e9f7c0afbe5bd831bc4a3e2397aa5
#
_cell.length_a   1.000
_cell.length_b   1.000
_cell.length_c   1.000
_cell.angle_alpha   90.00
_cell.angle_beta   90.00
_cell.angle_gamma   90.00
#
_symmetry.space_group_name_H-M   'P 1'
#
loop_
_entity.id
_entity.type
_entity.pdbx_description
1 polymer ?
#
loop_
_entity_poly.entity_id
_entity_poly.type
_entity_poly.pdbx_seq_one_letter_code
_entity_poly.pdbx_strand_id
1 'polypeptide(L)'
;MTAAIRAESLSKVYVKRRSLREVIPHPFRKAERITALADLNLEVQAGEFFGLLGPNGAGKTTLLKILAGLVLPTSGRALVQGVDVARDDQTVKRAIGFMTSDERSFYWRLSGRENLEFFGRLYGLGAAEARRVTATLLGVVEMEPQADRAFMGYSTGMKQRLAIARALLHDPPVLCLDEPTRSLDPIAAKHLRRFVLERLNRERGKTVVLATHNLQEAEELCGRLVVLDRGRILRQGSVAEITAGLPGRDEYVLAVRGLNTPPNGPRWRLSVEHRDGDLARILAEVDRDGSAFSDLLAAILTARATIVSCSRREPSLQEVFDRMSPDEERAAR
;
A
#
# COMPACT_ATOMS: atom_id res chain seq x y z
N MET A 1 -2.81 -18.11 -14.39
CA MET A 1 -3.67 -17.01 -13.93
C MET A 1 -3.46 -15.83 -14.89
N THR A 2 -4.51 -15.11 -15.24
CA THR A 2 -4.41 -13.99 -16.20
C THR A 2 -4.07 -12.71 -15.45
N ALA A 3 -3.09 -11.95 -15.93
CA ALA A 3 -2.73 -10.66 -15.32
C ALA A 3 -3.86 -9.65 -15.48
N ALA A 4 -4.34 -9.08 -14.38
CA ALA A 4 -5.31 -7.98 -14.39
C ALA A 4 -4.64 -6.65 -14.74
N ILE A 5 -3.38 -6.47 -14.31
CA ILE A 5 -2.57 -5.28 -14.57
C ILE A 5 -1.18 -5.72 -14.97
N ARG A 6 -0.60 -5.04 -15.98
CA ARG A 6 0.82 -5.17 -16.33
C ARG A 6 1.40 -3.82 -16.68
N ALA A 7 2.55 -3.50 -16.12
CA ALA A 7 3.36 -2.34 -16.50
C ALA A 7 4.70 -2.82 -17.04
N GLU A 8 5.11 -2.30 -18.18
CA GLU A 8 6.31 -2.68 -18.93
C GLU A 8 7.15 -1.43 -19.19
N SER A 9 8.32 -1.34 -18.56
CA SER A 9 9.26 -0.21 -18.65
C SER A 9 8.57 1.16 -18.50
N LEU A 10 7.58 1.21 -17.60
CA LEU A 10 6.68 2.34 -17.46
C LEU A 10 7.37 3.54 -16.82
N SER A 11 7.35 4.67 -17.50
CA SER A 11 7.95 5.91 -17.01
C SER A 11 6.99 7.09 -17.15
N LYS A 12 7.08 8.02 -16.18
CA LYS A 12 6.35 9.29 -16.21
C LYS A 12 7.21 10.45 -15.78
N VAL A 13 7.33 11.42 -16.66
CA VAL A 13 8.00 12.70 -16.40
C VAL A 13 6.98 13.82 -16.54
N TYR A 14 6.87 14.64 -15.50
CA TYR A 14 6.09 15.87 -15.53
C TYR A 14 7.00 17.04 -15.89
N VAL A 15 6.50 17.93 -16.73
CA VAL A 15 7.16 19.18 -17.06
C VAL A 15 6.45 20.30 -16.30
N LYS A 16 7.15 20.95 -15.38
CA LYS A 16 6.60 22.07 -14.60
C LYS A 16 6.35 23.25 -15.54
N ARG A 17 5.08 23.60 -15.69
CA ARG A 17 4.74 24.80 -16.48
C ARG A 17 5.29 26.02 -15.77
N ARG A 18 6.05 26.83 -16.51
CA ARG A 18 6.58 28.09 -16.00
C ARG A 18 5.47 29.15 -16.10
N SER A 19 5.33 29.97 -15.04
CA SER A 19 4.45 31.12 -15.05
C SER A 19 4.98 32.18 -16.03
N LEU A 20 4.11 33.05 -16.55
CA LEU A 20 4.55 34.17 -17.40
C LEU A 20 5.62 35.03 -16.71
N ARG A 21 5.51 35.21 -15.38
CA ARG A 21 6.48 35.95 -14.57
C ARG A 21 7.88 35.31 -14.54
N GLU A 22 7.98 34.00 -14.75
CA GLU A 22 9.25 33.25 -14.81
C GLU A 22 9.78 33.14 -16.25
N VAL A 23 8.89 33.20 -17.25
CA VAL A 23 9.27 33.11 -18.68
C VAL A 23 9.84 34.44 -19.19
N ILE A 24 9.24 35.59 -18.82
CA ILE A 24 9.63 36.92 -19.31
C ILE A 24 11.11 37.23 -19.00
N PRO A 25 11.59 37.08 -17.74
CA PRO A 25 13.00 37.42 -17.43
C PRO A 25 13.99 36.34 -17.91
N HIS A 26 13.54 35.09 -18.16
CA HIS A 26 14.42 33.98 -18.54
C HIS A 26 13.81 33.10 -19.63
N PRO A 27 13.63 33.60 -20.87
CA PRO A 27 12.90 32.88 -21.91
C PRO A 27 13.55 31.55 -22.34
N PHE A 28 14.89 31.45 -22.25
CA PHE A 28 15.67 30.27 -22.65
C PHE A 28 15.93 29.25 -21.53
N ARG A 29 15.50 29.50 -20.30
CA ARG A 29 15.68 28.55 -19.20
C ARG A 29 14.79 27.34 -19.45
N LYS A 30 15.37 26.14 -19.49
CA LYS A 30 14.63 24.88 -19.66
C LYS A 30 13.62 24.68 -18.52
N ALA A 31 12.43 24.20 -18.86
CA ALA A 31 11.44 23.86 -17.85
C ALA A 31 11.96 22.73 -16.96
N GLU A 32 11.69 22.83 -15.67
CA GLU A 32 12.03 21.80 -14.69
C GLU A 32 11.25 20.51 -15.01
N ARG A 33 11.96 19.38 -15.02
CA ARG A 33 11.40 18.05 -15.25
C ARG A 33 11.41 17.26 -13.95
N ILE A 34 10.27 16.71 -13.58
CA ILE A 34 10.11 15.89 -12.38
C ILE A 34 9.79 14.47 -12.84
N THR A 35 10.70 13.53 -12.63
CA THR A 35 10.48 12.11 -12.90
C THR A 35 9.66 11.54 -11.77
N ALA A 36 8.40 11.24 -12.05
CA ALA A 36 7.47 10.64 -11.09
C ALA A 36 7.52 9.11 -11.08
N LEU A 37 7.83 8.50 -12.24
CA LEU A 37 8.04 7.06 -12.39
C LEU A 37 9.21 6.84 -13.35
N ALA A 38 10.07 5.85 -13.06
CA ALA A 38 11.26 5.54 -13.83
C ALA A 38 11.40 4.03 -14.02
N ASP A 39 11.10 3.56 -15.24
CA ASP A 39 11.29 2.18 -15.69
C ASP A 39 10.63 1.12 -14.79
N LEU A 40 9.34 1.31 -14.48
CA LEU A 40 8.60 0.36 -13.63
C LEU A 40 8.17 -0.86 -14.42
N ASN A 41 8.43 -2.04 -13.83
CA ASN A 41 7.96 -3.33 -14.31
C ASN A 41 7.21 -4.03 -13.18
N LEU A 42 5.89 -4.24 -13.35
CA LEU A 42 5.07 -4.94 -12.36
C LEU A 42 3.92 -5.70 -13.02
N GLU A 43 3.47 -6.72 -12.34
CA GLU A 43 2.31 -7.51 -12.74
C GLU A 43 1.43 -7.81 -11.52
N VAL A 44 0.10 -7.60 -11.67
CA VAL A 44 -0.92 -7.90 -10.66
C VAL A 44 -1.86 -8.94 -11.24
N GLN A 45 -2.08 -10.03 -10.51
CA GLN A 45 -2.96 -11.11 -10.95
C GLN A 45 -4.43 -10.76 -10.72
N ALA A 46 -5.33 -11.37 -11.50
CA ALA A 46 -6.77 -11.22 -11.29
C ALA A 46 -7.17 -11.76 -9.90
N GLY A 47 -7.98 -10.98 -9.15
CA GLY A 47 -8.42 -11.30 -7.80
C GLY A 47 -7.37 -11.05 -6.71
N GLU A 48 -6.18 -10.59 -7.05
CA GLU A 48 -5.11 -10.29 -6.09
C GLU A 48 -5.41 -9.03 -5.28
N PHE A 49 -5.03 -9.03 -3.99
CA PHE A 49 -4.91 -7.81 -3.18
C PHE A 49 -3.44 -7.38 -3.17
N PHE A 50 -3.12 -6.37 -3.97
CA PHE A 50 -1.75 -5.93 -4.26
C PHE A 50 -1.44 -4.57 -3.64
N GLY A 51 -0.28 -4.45 -2.98
CA GLY A 51 0.16 -3.24 -2.30
C GLY A 51 1.15 -2.40 -3.10
N LEU A 52 0.94 -1.07 -3.12
CA LEU A 52 1.92 -0.07 -3.52
C LEU A 52 2.36 0.69 -2.27
N LEU A 53 3.47 0.29 -1.66
CA LEU A 53 4.00 0.86 -0.43
C LEU A 53 5.09 1.88 -0.74
N GLY A 54 5.14 2.97 0.01
CA GLY A 54 6.22 3.96 -0.11
C GLY A 54 5.86 5.32 0.49
N PRO A 55 6.85 6.22 0.68
CA PRO A 55 6.62 7.55 1.23
C PRO A 55 5.76 8.43 0.32
N ASN A 56 5.39 9.61 0.84
CA ASN A 56 4.73 10.62 0.04
C ASN A 56 5.67 11.09 -1.09
N GLY A 57 5.14 11.18 -2.31
CA GLY A 57 5.95 11.53 -3.49
C GLY A 57 6.68 10.36 -4.15
N ALA A 58 6.59 9.13 -3.63
CA ALA A 58 7.24 7.95 -4.24
C ALA A 58 6.71 7.57 -5.64
N GLY A 59 5.58 8.16 -6.08
CA GLY A 59 5.00 7.87 -7.40
C GLY A 59 3.71 7.03 -7.36
N LYS A 60 3.25 6.55 -6.18
CA LYS A 60 2.07 5.68 -6.01
C LYS A 60 0.82 6.23 -6.71
N THR A 61 0.40 7.44 -6.36
CA THR A 61 -0.77 8.11 -6.98
C THR A 61 -0.59 8.32 -8.49
N THR A 62 0.63 8.59 -8.96
CA THR A 62 0.92 8.73 -10.40
C THR A 62 0.71 7.40 -11.11
N LEU A 63 1.19 6.30 -10.54
CA LEU A 63 0.97 4.96 -11.09
C LEU A 63 -0.52 4.63 -11.15
N LEU A 64 -1.26 4.80 -10.05
CA LEU A 64 -2.70 4.56 -10.02
C LEU A 64 -3.45 5.41 -11.07
N LYS A 65 -3.08 6.69 -11.24
CA LYS A 65 -3.69 7.56 -12.26
C LYS A 65 -3.38 7.10 -13.69
N ILE A 66 -2.21 6.55 -13.95
CA ILE A 66 -1.90 5.98 -15.27
C ILE A 66 -2.75 4.73 -15.51
N LEU A 67 -2.82 3.82 -14.54
CA LEU A 67 -3.64 2.61 -14.62
C LEU A 67 -5.12 2.95 -14.86
N ALA A 68 -5.62 4.00 -14.21
CA ALA A 68 -7.01 4.47 -14.39
C ALA A 68 -7.25 5.27 -15.69
N GLY A 69 -6.26 5.40 -16.57
CA GLY A 69 -6.39 6.17 -17.83
C GLY A 69 -6.58 7.68 -17.62
N LEU A 70 -6.21 8.21 -16.43
CA LEU A 70 -6.31 9.64 -16.11
C LEU A 70 -5.05 10.41 -16.48
N VAL A 71 -3.92 9.72 -16.63
CA VAL A 71 -2.63 10.29 -16.99
C VAL A 71 -1.93 9.35 -17.97
N LEU A 72 -1.48 9.86 -19.10
CA LEU A 72 -0.71 9.07 -20.07
C LEU A 72 0.74 8.88 -19.59
N PRO A 73 1.36 7.72 -19.80
CA PRO A 73 2.79 7.51 -19.56
C PRO A 73 3.63 8.39 -20.50
N THR A 74 4.87 8.65 -20.13
CA THR A 74 5.86 9.32 -21.01
C THR A 74 6.55 8.31 -21.90
N SER A 75 6.81 7.10 -21.39
CA SER A 75 7.35 5.96 -22.14
C SER A 75 6.95 4.65 -21.45
N GLY A 76 7.15 3.54 -22.14
CA GLY A 76 6.70 2.22 -21.71
C GLY A 76 5.21 2.01 -21.93
N ARG A 77 4.64 0.96 -21.32
CA ARG A 77 3.23 0.60 -21.47
C ARG A 77 2.61 0.23 -20.13
N ALA A 78 1.30 0.49 -20.01
CA ALA A 78 0.48 -0.06 -18.92
C ALA A 78 -0.75 -0.73 -19.56
N LEU A 79 -1.03 -1.95 -19.12
CA LEU A 79 -2.14 -2.76 -19.59
C LEU A 79 -3.08 -3.04 -18.42
N VAL A 80 -4.36 -2.88 -18.63
CA VAL A 80 -5.42 -3.23 -17.67
C VAL A 80 -6.38 -4.18 -18.36
N GLN A 81 -6.57 -5.37 -17.80
CA GLN A 81 -7.35 -6.44 -18.45
C GLN A 81 -6.90 -6.70 -19.90
N GLY A 82 -5.58 -6.60 -20.15
CA GLY A 82 -4.99 -6.75 -21.46
C GLY A 82 -5.13 -5.55 -22.40
N VAL A 83 -5.83 -4.48 -22.00
CA VAL A 83 -6.05 -3.26 -22.80
C VAL A 83 -5.01 -2.19 -22.43
N ASP A 84 -4.34 -1.64 -23.46
CA ASP A 84 -3.34 -0.58 -23.29
C ASP A 84 -4.01 0.76 -22.93
N VAL A 85 -3.61 1.35 -21.79
CA VAL A 85 -4.17 2.61 -21.26
C VAL A 85 -4.01 3.81 -22.20
N ALA A 86 -3.04 3.77 -23.11
CA ALA A 86 -2.78 4.84 -24.06
C ALA A 86 -3.57 4.69 -25.38
N ARG A 87 -4.16 3.51 -25.64
CA ARG A 87 -4.85 3.21 -26.89
C ARG A 87 -6.36 3.22 -26.75
N ASP A 88 -6.89 2.70 -25.64
CA ASP A 88 -8.33 2.63 -25.39
C ASP A 88 -8.62 2.96 -23.93
N ASP A 89 -8.63 4.26 -23.65
CA ASP A 89 -8.88 4.80 -22.32
C ASP A 89 -10.32 4.57 -21.85
N GLN A 90 -11.28 4.44 -22.77
CA GLN A 90 -12.69 4.19 -22.40
C GLN A 90 -12.88 2.79 -21.84
N THR A 91 -12.34 1.77 -22.51
CA THR A 91 -12.39 0.39 -22.02
C THR A 91 -11.63 0.26 -20.68
N VAL A 92 -10.47 0.89 -20.55
CA VAL A 92 -9.71 0.93 -19.29
C VAL A 92 -10.52 1.59 -18.17
N LYS A 93 -11.15 2.74 -18.40
CA LYS A 93 -11.99 3.43 -17.40
C LYS A 93 -13.19 2.61 -16.97
N ARG A 94 -13.73 1.74 -17.83
CA ARG A 94 -14.79 0.78 -17.44
C ARG A 94 -14.26 -0.39 -16.64
N ALA A 95 -12.98 -0.75 -16.80
CA ALA A 95 -12.36 -1.86 -16.09
C ALA A 95 -11.82 -1.45 -14.71
N ILE A 96 -11.69 -0.14 -14.41
CA ILE A 96 -11.12 0.34 -13.14
C ILE A 96 -12.10 1.23 -12.38
N GLY A 97 -12.31 0.90 -11.11
CA GLY A 97 -12.85 1.79 -10.10
C GLY A 97 -11.70 2.52 -9.40
N PHE A 98 -11.68 3.84 -9.45
CA PHE A 98 -10.62 4.63 -8.86
C PHE A 98 -11.14 5.48 -7.71
N MET A 99 -10.55 5.30 -6.53
CA MET A 99 -10.83 6.06 -5.33
C MET A 99 -9.60 6.85 -4.93
N THR A 100 -9.77 8.16 -4.70
CA THR A 100 -8.76 9.02 -4.08
C THR A 100 -9.28 9.48 -2.72
N SER A 101 -8.36 9.83 -1.82
CA SER A 101 -8.70 10.46 -0.53
C SER A 101 -9.22 11.90 -0.67
N ASP A 102 -9.32 12.48 -1.89
CA ASP A 102 -9.81 13.82 -2.13
C ASP A 102 -11.36 13.86 -2.12
N GLU A 103 -11.91 14.46 -1.07
CA GLU A 103 -13.36 14.59 -0.86
C GLU A 103 -14.03 15.65 -1.76
N ARG A 104 -13.24 16.50 -2.44
CA ARG A 104 -13.74 17.64 -3.23
C ARG A 104 -14.57 17.25 -4.45
N SER A 105 -14.57 15.96 -4.80
CA SER A 105 -15.29 15.45 -5.96
C SER A 105 -16.79 15.17 -5.71
N PHE A 106 -17.28 15.32 -4.47
CA PHE A 106 -18.69 15.14 -4.14
C PHE A 106 -19.41 16.47 -4.00
N TYR A 107 -20.72 16.45 -4.29
CA TYR A 107 -21.61 17.60 -4.11
C TYR A 107 -22.06 17.69 -2.65
N TRP A 108 -21.59 18.67 -1.94
CA TRP A 108 -21.71 18.79 -0.49
C TRP A 108 -23.16 18.93 0.02
N ARG A 109 -24.03 19.56 -0.80
CA ARG A 109 -25.44 19.77 -0.45
C ARG A 109 -26.34 18.58 -0.80
N LEU A 110 -25.88 17.70 -1.68
CA LEU A 110 -26.61 16.49 -2.02
C LEU A 110 -26.39 15.43 -0.93
N SER A 111 -27.37 14.55 -0.77
CA SER A 111 -27.24 13.35 0.05
C SER A 111 -26.26 12.35 -0.55
N GLY A 112 -25.86 11.33 0.23
CA GLY A 112 -25.03 10.24 -0.29
C GLY A 112 -25.69 9.52 -1.46
N ARG A 113 -27.00 9.26 -1.35
CA ARG A 113 -27.82 8.65 -2.40
C ARG A 113 -27.81 9.47 -3.68
N GLU A 114 -28.15 10.76 -3.57
CA GLU A 114 -28.21 11.67 -4.71
C GLU A 114 -26.84 11.81 -5.40
N ASN A 115 -25.75 11.86 -4.63
CA ASN A 115 -24.40 11.85 -5.18
C ASN A 115 -24.14 10.59 -6.01
N LEU A 116 -24.42 9.39 -5.48
CA LEU A 116 -24.20 8.14 -6.20
C LEU A 116 -25.10 8.04 -7.45
N GLU A 117 -26.37 8.42 -7.37
CA GLU A 117 -27.27 8.45 -8.52
C GLU A 117 -26.76 9.41 -9.60
N PHE A 118 -26.30 10.59 -9.22
CA PHE A 118 -25.69 11.55 -10.13
C PHE A 118 -24.47 10.96 -10.86
N PHE A 119 -23.51 10.36 -10.11
CA PHE A 119 -22.35 9.73 -10.73
C PHE A 119 -22.72 8.51 -11.57
N GLY A 120 -23.71 7.70 -11.14
CA GLY A 120 -24.23 6.60 -11.94
C GLY A 120 -24.74 7.07 -13.31
N ARG A 121 -25.44 8.21 -13.34
CA ARG A 121 -25.89 8.84 -14.60
C ARG A 121 -24.71 9.30 -15.46
N LEU A 122 -23.65 9.85 -14.86
CA LEU A 122 -22.42 10.22 -15.60
C LEU A 122 -21.71 9.01 -16.17
N TYR A 123 -21.79 7.84 -15.53
CA TYR A 123 -21.29 6.57 -16.08
C TYR A 123 -22.20 5.95 -17.14
N GLY A 124 -23.31 6.63 -17.51
CA GLY A 124 -24.21 6.19 -18.56
C GLY A 124 -25.36 5.29 -18.11
N LEU A 125 -25.54 5.08 -16.80
CA LEU A 125 -26.69 4.30 -16.29
C LEU A 125 -28.01 5.06 -16.52
N GLY A 126 -29.07 4.34 -16.90
CA GLY A 126 -30.41 4.88 -16.95
C GLY A 126 -30.90 5.30 -15.56
N ALA A 127 -31.91 6.18 -15.46
CA ALA A 127 -32.38 6.70 -14.15
C ALA A 127 -32.85 5.58 -13.18
N ALA A 128 -33.58 4.60 -13.67
CA ALA A 128 -34.06 3.49 -12.86
C ALA A 128 -32.90 2.57 -12.43
N GLU A 129 -31.96 2.33 -13.33
CA GLU A 129 -30.77 1.52 -13.07
C GLU A 129 -29.83 2.21 -12.06
N ALA A 130 -29.57 3.52 -12.21
CA ALA A 130 -28.77 4.29 -11.27
C ALA A 130 -29.35 4.20 -9.84
N ARG A 131 -30.67 4.34 -9.67
CA ARG A 131 -31.31 4.15 -8.36
C ARG A 131 -31.13 2.75 -7.82
N ARG A 132 -31.34 1.71 -8.64
CA ARG A 132 -31.16 0.31 -8.23
C ARG A 132 -29.74 0.00 -7.82
N VAL A 133 -28.75 0.40 -8.63
CA VAL A 133 -27.32 0.18 -8.35
C VAL A 133 -26.92 0.95 -7.10
N THR A 134 -27.36 2.21 -6.95
CA THR A 134 -27.08 3.01 -5.75
C THR A 134 -27.64 2.36 -4.49
N ALA A 135 -28.86 1.87 -4.49
CA ALA A 135 -29.44 1.19 -3.34
C ALA A 135 -28.63 -0.05 -2.95
N THR A 136 -28.25 -0.88 -3.94
CA THR A 136 -27.40 -2.05 -3.71
C THR A 136 -26.05 -1.67 -3.12
N LEU A 137 -25.38 -0.62 -3.68
CA LEU A 137 -24.06 -0.22 -3.22
C LEU A 137 -24.08 0.43 -1.84
N LEU A 138 -25.12 1.19 -1.50
CA LEU A 138 -25.28 1.72 -0.15
C LEU A 138 -25.36 0.60 0.89
N GLY A 139 -26.06 -0.50 0.58
CA GLY A 139 -26.05 -1.71 1.41
C GLY A 139 -24.67 -2.36 1.49
N VAL A 140 -23.98 -2.49 0.36
CA VAL A 140 -22.62 -3.07 0.31
C VAL A 140 -21.64 -2.30 1.19
N VAL A 141 -21.67 -0.96 1.15
CA VAL A 141 -20.77 -0.11 1.95
C VAL A 141 -21.32 0.22 3.33
N GLU A 142 -22.45 -0.39 3.75
CA GLU A 142 -23.08 -0.21 5.06
C GLU A 142 -23.45 1.28 5.35
N MET A 143 -23.97 1.96 4.34
CA MET A 143 -24.33 3.39 4.40
C MET A 143 -25.84 3.67 4.25
N GLU A 144 -26.68 2.61 4.22
CA GLU A 144 -28.14 2.76 4.07
C GLU A 144 -28.78 3.70 5.09
N PRO A 145 -28.46 3.60 6.42
CA PRO A 145 -29.08 4.45 7.43
C PRO A 145 -28.77 5.94 7.26
N GLN A 146 -27.65 6.28 6.62
CA GLN A 146 -27.19 7.66 6.42
C GLN A 146 -27.33 8.14 4.98
N ALA A 147 -27.91 7.30 4.10
CA ALA A 147 -27.94 7.52 2.65
C ALA A 147 -28.58 8.87 2.26
N ASP A 148 -29.62 9.27 2.97
CA ASP A 148 -30.42 10.47 2.66
C ASP A 148 -29.96 11.72 3.42
N ARG A 149 -28.91 11.61 4.24
CA ARG A 149 -28.27 12.74 4.91
C ARG A 149 -27.34 13.47 3.94
N ALA A 150 -27.31 14.81 3.99
CA ALA A 150 -26.40 15.61 3.18
C ALA A 150 -24.92 15.24 3.41
N PHE A 151 -24.13 15.13 2.32
CA PHE A 151 -22.72 14.72 2.35
C PHE A 151 -21.85 15.61 3.24
N MET A 152 -22.15 16.92 3.33
CA MET A 152 -21.43 17.84 4.21
C MET A 152 -21.44 17.41 5.68
N GLY A 153 -22.44 16.65 6.10
CA GLY A 153 -22.59 16.14 7.46
C GLY A 153 -21.98 14.74 7.68
N TYR A 154 -21.28 14.18 6.69
CA TYR A 154 -20.65 12.87 6.81
C TYR A 154 -19.34 12.93 7.59
N SER A 155 -19.10 11.92 8.42
CA SER A 155 -17.76 11.68 9.00
C SER A 155 -16.76 11.30 7.91
N THR A 156 -15.46 11.41 8.19
CA THR A 156 -14.42 11.00 7.24
C THR A 156 -14.59 9.54 6.82
N GLY A 157 -14.92 8.63 7.74
CA GLY A 157 -15.15 7.21 7.41
C GLY A 157 -16.37 7.01 6.50
N MET A 158 -17.47 7.75 6.72
CA MET A 158 -18.64 7.72 5.83
C MET A 158 -18.31 8.24 4.43
N LYS A 159 -17.50 9.28 4.33
CA LYS A 159 -17.04 9.83 3.05
C LYS A 159 -16.16 8.83 2.29
N GLN A 160 -15.25 8.12 2.98
CA GLN A 160 -14.42 7.07 2.37
C GLN A 160 -15.28 5.90 1.87
N ARG A 161 -16.26 5.44 2.66
CA ARG A 161 -17.20 4.39 2.23
C ARG A 161 -18.00 4.82 0.99
N LEU A 162 -18.49 6.06 0.95
CA LEU A 162 -19.19 6.58 -0.22
C LEU A 162 -18.27 6.71 -1.44
N ALA A 163 -16.99 7.07 -1.26
CA ALA A 163 -16.01 7.11 -2.34
C ALA A 163 -15.74 5.73 -2.94
N ILE A 164 -15.70 4.68 -2.09
CA ILE A 164 -15.62 3.30 -2.56
C ILE A 164 -16.91 2.91 -3.32
N ALA A 165 -18.10 3.26 -2.80
CA ALA A 165 -19.36 3.01 -3.49
C ALA A 165 -19.39 3.66 -4.89
N ARG A 166 -18.89 4.89 -5.01
CA ARG A 166 -18.75 5.57 -6.30
C ARG A 166 -17.82 4.82 -7.25
N ALA A 167 -16.68 4.32 -6.75
CA ALA A 167 -15.74 3.55 -7.56
C ALA A 167 -16.33 2.22 -8.04
N LEU A 168 -17.38 1.72 -7.39
CA LEU A 168 -18.08 0.47 -7.73
C LEU A 168 -19.30 0.66 -8.64
N LEU A 169 -19.72 1.88 -8.99
CA LEU A 169 -20.96 2.15 -9.71
C LEU A 169 -21.11 1.42 -11.05
N HIS A 170 -20.02 1.19 -11.75
CA HIS A 170 -19.97 0.50 -13.03
C HIS A 170 -19.42 -0.94 -12.92
N ASP A 171 -19.40 -1.49 -11.69
CA ASP A 171 -18.97 -2.84 -11.33
C ASP A 171 -17.60 -3.27 -11.89
N PRO A 172 -16.54 -2.47 -11.75
CA PRO A 172 -15.24 -2.74 -12.34
C PRO A 172 -14.60 -4.00 -11.75
N PRO A 173 -13.84 -4.80 -12.53
CA PRO A 173 -13.07 -5.93 -12.01
C PRO A 173 -11.85 -5.50 -11.18
N VAL A 174 -11.34 -4.29 -11.37
CA VAL A 174 -10.15 -3.75 -10.69
C VAL A 174 -10.53 -2.52 -9.88
N LEU A 175 -10.06 -2.46 -8.63
CA LEU A 175 -10.20 -1.31 -7.75
C LEU A 175 -8.82 -0.73 -7.41
N CYS A 176 -8.61 0.54 -7.72
CA CYS A 176 -7.44 1.30 -7.33
C CYS A 176 -7.80 2.23 -6.17
N LEU A 177 -7.23 1.99 -5.00
CA LEU A 177 -7.49 2.72 -3.76
C LEU A 177 -6.25 3.52 -3.36
N ASP A 178 -6.36 4.86 -3.37
CA ASP A 178 -5.26 5.76 -3.01
C ASP A 178 -5.45 6.27 -1.59
N GLU A 179 -4.72 5.70 -0.63
CA GLU A 179 -4.73 6.00 0.79
C GLU A 179 -6.15 5.99 1.42
N PRO A 180 -6.93 4.89 1.30
CA PRO A 180 -8.34 4.86 1.69
C PRO A 180 -8.59 5.05 3.19
N THR A 181 -7.60 4.77 4.04
CA THR A 181 -7.69 4.90 5.50
C THR A 181 -7.11 6.20 6.03
N ARG A 182 -6.62 7.07 5.14
CA ARG A 182 -6.04 8.35 5.53
C ARG A 182 -7.03 9.17 6.34
N SER A 183 -6.56 9.76 7.43
CA SER A 183 -7.35 10.61 8.34
C SER A 183 -8.51 9.89 9.06
N LEU A 184 -8.52 8.56 9.08
CA LEU A 184 -9.41 7.77 9.90
C LEU A 184 -8.77 7.50 11.27
N ASP A 185 -9.61 7.40 12.30
CA ASP A 185 -9.16 6.82 13.57
C ASP A 185 -8.82 5.33 13.41
N PRO A 186 -8.04 4.73 14.32
CA PRO A 186 -7.59 3.34 14.18
C PRO A 186 -8.72 2.32 14.07
N ILE A 187 -9.85 2.55 14.75
CA ILE A 187 -11.02 1.65 14.74
C ILE A 187 -11.71 1.73 13.38
N ALA A 188 -12.01 2.93 12.90
CA ALA A 188 -12.63 3.14 11.58
C ALA A 188 -11.73 2.63 10.45
N ALA A 189 -10.41 2.85 10.54
CA ALA A 189 -9.44 2.32 9.59
C ALA A 189 -9.45 0.79 9.54
N LYS A 190 -9.46 0.12 10.71
CA LYS A 190 -9.54 -1.35 10.81
C LYS A 190 -10.84 -1.88 10.19
N HIS A 191 -11.97 -1.25 10.45
CA HIS A 191 -13.26 -1.63 9.87
C HIS A 191 -13.25 -1.47 8.35
N LEU A 192 -12.69 -0.37 7.82
CA LEU A 192 -12.61 -0.14 6.38
C LEU A 192 -11.69 -1.17 5.70
N ARG A 193 -10.52 -1.46 6.28
CA ARG A 193 -9.60 -2.49 5.78
C ARG A 193 -10.27 -3.85 5.68
N ARG A 194 -10.91 -4.28 6.77
CA ARG A 194 -11.64 -5.54 6.80
C ARG A 194 -12.75 -5.59 5.75
N PHE A 195 -13.52 -4.54 5.60
CA PHE A 195 -14.57 -4.41 4.58
C PHE A 195 -13.99 -4.59 3.17
N VAL A 196 -12.90 -3.87 2.81
CA VAL A 196 -12.29 -3.97 1.48
C VAL A 196 -11.76 -5.38 1.21
N LEU A 197 -11.07 -5.99 2.19
CA LEU A 197 -10.52 -7.33 2.05
C LEU A 197 -11.60 -8.41 1.93
N GLU A 198 -12.55 -8.43 2.85
CA GLU A 198 -13.53 -9.52 2.92
C GLU A 198 -14.62 -9.35 1.88
N ARG A 199 -15.26 -8.17 1.82
CA ARG A 199 -16.43 -7.94 0.96
C ARG A 199 -16.08 -7.67 -0.49
N LEU A 200 -15.00 -6.92 -0.77
CA LEU A 200 -14.70 -6.54 -2.14
C LEU A 200 -13.72 -7.51 -2.81
N ASN A 201 -12.65 -7.88 -2.11
CA ASN A 201 -11.66 -8.78 -2.68
C ASN A 201 -12.10 -10.25 -2.59
N ARG A 202 -12.32 -10.80 -1.37
CA ARG A 202 -12.58 -12.23 -1.18
C ARG A 202 -13.95 -12.67 -1.67
N GLU A 203 -15.04 -11.98 -1.27
CA GLU A 203 -16.41 -12.40 -1.64
C GLU A 203 -16.76 -12.03 -3.08
N ARG A 204 -16.33 -10.85 -3.56
CA ARG A 204 -16.66 -10.37 -4.91
C ARG A 204 -15.56 -10.60 -5.94
N GLY A 205 -14.43 -11.17 -5.55
CA GLY A 205 -13.30 -11.48 -6.44
C GLY A 205 -12.65 -10.29 -7.12
N LYS A 206 -12.83 -9.06 -6.59
CA LYS A 206 -12.23 -7.87 -7.18
C LYS A 206 -10.72 -7.88 -7.01
N THR A 207 -9.98 -7.51 -8.07
CA THR A 207 -8.57 -7.19 -7.95
C THR A 207 -8.45 -5.84 -7.25
N VAL A 208 -7.65 -5.75 -6.19
CA VAL A 208 -7.47 -4.49 -5.44
C VAL A 208 -6.02 -4.07 -5.51
N VAL A 209 -5.77 -2.83 -5.94
CA VAL A 209 -4.46 -2.17 -5.86
C VAL A 209 -4.53 -1.06 -4.84
N LEU A 210 -3.86 -1.27 -3.71
CA LEU A 210 -3.84 -0.36 -2.57
C LEU A 210 -2.55 0.45 -2.57
N ALA A 211 -2.65 1.77 -2.73
CA ALA A 211 -1.53 2.66 -2.45
C ALA A 211 -1.60 3.16 -1.01
N THR A 212 -0.55 2.93 -0.25
CA THR A 212 -0.46 3.33 1.15
C THR A 212 0.99 3.68 1.53
N HIS A 213 1.15 4.49 2.55
CA HIS A 213 2.42 4.67 3.26
C HIS A 213 2.39 3.98 4.64
N ASN A 214 1.26 3.36 4.99
CA ASN A 214 1.08 2.65 6.25
C ASN A 214 1.51 1.19 6.07
N LEU A 215 2.61 0.84 6.73
CA LEU A 215 3.22 -0.50 6.67
C LEU A 215 2.32 -1.58 7.24
N GLN A 216 1.67 -1.30 8.37
CA GLN A 216 0.73 -2.24 8.99
C GLN A 216 -0.45 -2.56 8.05
N GLU A 217 -0.95 -1.56 7.33
CA GLU A 217 -2.02 -1.75 6.35
C GLU A 217 -1.56 -2.66 5.20
N ALA A 218 -0.33 -2.47 4.71
CA ALA A 218 0.25 -3.31 3.68
C ALA A 218 0.46 -4.76 4.15
N GLU A 219 0.95 -4.96 5.39
CA GLU A 219 1.14 -6.29 5.99
C GLU A 219 -0.18 -7.04 6.20
N GLU A 220 -1.22 -6.33 6.70
CA GLU A 220 -2.51 -6.94 7.00
C GLU A 220 -3.30 -7.34 5.75
N LEU A 221 -3.17 -6.59 4.64
CA LEU A 221 -4.06 -6.70 3.50
C LEU A 221 -3.43 -7.34 2.26
N CYS A 222 -2.14 -7.10 2.03
CA CYS A 222 -1.53 -7.41 0.74
C CYS A 222 -0.85 -8.78 0.76
N GLY A 223 -1.24 -9.66 -0.17
CA GLY A 223 -0.52 -10.92 -0.40
C GLY A 223 0.85 -10.69 -1.02
N ARG A 224 0.92 -9.72 -1.96
CA ARG A 224 2.15 -9.23 -2.59
C ARG A 224 2.13 -7.71 -2.65
N LEU A 225 3.32 -7.12 -2.62
CA LEU A 225 3.45 -5.67 -2.72
C LEU A 225 4.74 -5.26 -3.43
N VAL A 226 4.80 -4.01 -3.84
CA VAL A 226 6.01 -3.32 -4.26
C VAL A 226 6.32 -2.20 -3.28
N VAL A 227 7.60 -2.04 -2.97
CA VAL A 227 8.13 -0.88 -2.25
C VAL A 227 8.62 0.11 -3.29
N LEU A 228 7.98 1.29 -3.33
CA LEU A 228 8.30 2.39 -4.23
C LEU A 228 9.06 3.48 -3.48
N ASP A 229 10.15 3.97 -4.08
CA ASP A 229 10.81 5.19 -3.66
C ASP A 229 11.29 5.99 -4.87
N ARG A 230 11.09 7.31 -4.86
CA ARG A 230 11.51 8.24 -5.91
C ARG A 230 11.20 7.76 -7.34
N GLY A 231 10.02 7.16 -7.50
CA GLY A 231 9.53 6.66 -8.79
C GLY A 231 10.14 5.33 -9.25
N ARG A 232 10.84 4.60 -8.41
CA ARG A 232 11.46 3.30 -8.71
C ARG A 232 10.95 2.21 -7.80
N ILE A 233 10.90 0.98 -8.29
CA ILE A 233 10.66 -0.19 -7.46
C ILE A 233 11.98 -0.55 -6.76
N LEU A 234 12.00 -0.50 -5.43
CA LEU A 234 13.11 -0.96 -4.63
C LEU A 234 13.05 -2.46 -4.38
N ARG A 235 11.87 -2.97 -4.09
CA ARG A 235 11.57 -4.39 -3.84
C ARG A 235 10.17 -4.72 -4.32
N GLN A 236 9.96 -5.99 -4.69
CA GLN A 236 8.63 -6.54 -4.95
C GLN A 236 8.58 -8.01 -4.56
N GLY A 237 7.44 -8.46 -4.08
CA GLY A 237 7.21 -9.84 -3.64
C GLY A 237 6.14 -9.90 -2.56
N SER A 238 6.00 -11.06 -1.93
CA SER A 238 5.25 -11.20 -0.68
C SER A 238 5.94 -10.46 0.47
N VAL A 239 5.21 -10.18 1.54
CA VAL A 239 5.80 -9.58 2.75
C VAL A 239 7.00 -10.41 3.23
N ALA A 240 6.85 -11.74 3.28
CA ALA A 240 7.91 -12.65 3.69
C ALA A 240 9.15 -12.58 2.78
N GLU A 241 8.99 -12.51 1.44
CA GLU A 241 10.11 -12.38 0.51
C GLU A 241 10.83 -11.02 0.65
N ILE A 242 10.07 -9.95 0.87
CA ILE A 242 10.63 -8.61 1.05
C ILE A 242 11.42 -8.53 2.36
N THR A 243 10.90 -9.11 3.45
CA THR A 243 11.55 -9.11 4.76
C THR A 243 12.74 -10.07 4.82
N ALA A 244 12.65 -11.26 4.19
CA ALA A 244 13.75 -12.22 4.14
C ALA A 244 14.96 -11.73 3.32
N GLY A 245 14.73 -10.88 2.32
CA GLY A 245 15.77 -10.37 1.42
C GLY A 245 16.64 -9.25 1.99
N LEU A 246 16.51 -8.89 3.27
CA LEU A 246 17.40 -7.91 3.89
C LEU A 246 18.82 -8.48 4.04
N PRO A 247 19.87 -7.74 3.65
CA PRO A 247 21.22 -8.09 4.02
C PRO A 247 21.36 -7.97 5.54
N GLY A 248 21.88 -8.98 6.19
CA GLY A 248 22.09 -8.95 7.64
C GLY A 248 22.09 -10.34 8.27
N ARG A 249 21.99 -10.33 9.58
CA ARG A 249 21.91 -11.50 10.45
C ARG A 249 20.46 -11.95 10.60
N ASP A 250 20.27 -13.24 10.83
CA ASP A 250 18.97 -13.74 11.27
C ASP A 250 18.73 -13.34 12.72
N GLU A 251 17.51 -12.93 13.04
CA GLU A 251 17.12 -12.51 14.39
C GLU A 251 16.33 -13.61 15.08
N TYR A 252 16.68 -13.89 16.34
CA TYR A 252 15.99 -14.85 17.19
C TYR A 252 15.67 -14.22 18.54
N VAL A 253 14.47 -14.46 19.03
CA VAL A 253 14.07 -14.11 20.39
C VAL A 253 14.18 -15.37 21.24
N LEU A 254 15.03 -15.30 22.25
CA LEU A 254 15.30 -16.39 23.18
C LEU A 254 14.79 -15.98 24.58
N ALA A 255 14.01 -16.84 25.22
CA ALA A 255 13.80 -16.76 26.68
C ALA A 255 14.75 -17.74 27.35
N VAL A 256 15.64 -17.22 28.19
CA VAL A 256 16.73 -17.99 28.82
C VAL A 256 16.72 -17.76 30.30
N ARG A 257 16.78 -18.84 31.08
CA ARG A 257 16.85 -18.82 32.53
C ARG A 257 18.26 -19.08 33.04
N GLY A 258 18.68 -18.36 34.09
CA GLY A 258 19.98 -18.56 34.71
C GLY A 258 21.17 -17.99 33.94
N LEU A 259 20.94 -17.15 32.92
CA LEU A 259 22.02 -16.53 32.17
C LEU A 259 22.48 -15.22 32.86
N ASN A 260 23.62 -15.29 33.50
CA ASN A 260 24.19 -14.12 34.18
C ASN A 260 24.85 -13.14 33.20
N THR A 261 25.63 -13.66 32.28
CA THR A 261 26.33 -12.88 31.26
C THR A 261 26.09 -13.50 29.88
N PRO A 262 25.59 -12.73 28.88
CA PRO A 262 25.41 -13.24 27.54
C PRO A 262 26.76 -13.67 26.92
N PRO A 263 26.83 -14.86 26.29
CA PRO A 263 28.06 -15.32 25.65
C PRO A 263 28.41 -14.44 24.43
N ASN A 264 29.65 -13.99 24.36
CA ASN A 264 30.16 -13.24 23.21
C ASN A 264 30.66 -14.21 22.12
N GLY A 265 30.40 -13.85 20.87
CA GLY A 265 30.90 -14.60 19.71
C GLY A 265 31.04 -13.72 18.48
N PRO A 266 31.93 -14.04 17.57
CA PRO A 266 32.17 -13.24 16.34
C PRO A 266 31.01 -13.34 15.35
N ARG A 267 30.20 -14.42 15.42
CA ARG A 267 29.12 -14.72 14.49
C ARG A 267 27.71 -14.38 15.01
N TRP A 268 27.60 -13.82 16.24
CA TRP A 268 26.34 -13.37 16.79
C TRP A 268 26.52 -12.12 17.65
N ARG A 269 25.42 -11.39 17.82
CA ARG A 269 25.29 -10.31 18.80
C ARG A 269 24.07 -10.57 19.67
N LEU A 270 24.19 -10.39 20.98
CA LEU A 270 23.11 -10.59 21.92
C LEU A 270 22.78 -9.26 22.60
N SER A 271 21.51 -8.91 22.65
CA SER A 271 20.98 -7.81 23.43
C SER A 271 19.89 -8.31 24.35
N VAL A 272 19.96 -7.93 25.65
CA VAL A 272 18.92 -8.28 26.61
C VAL A 272 17.81 -7.24 26.52
N GLU A 273 16.62 -7.66 26.03
CA GLU A 273 15.44 -6.78 25.92
C GLU A 273 14.76 -6.56 27.25
N HIS A 274 14.66 -7.64 28.05
CA HIS A 274 13.98 -7.61 29.35
C HIS A 274 14.53 -8.69 30.26
N ARG A 275 14.54 -8.43 31.58
CA ARG A 275 14.91 -9.40 32.60
C ARG A 275 13.90 -9.36 33.74
N ASP A 276 13.39 -10.53 34.10
CA ASP A 276 12.50 -10.74 35.22
C ASP A 276 13.05 -11.87 36.12
N GLY A 277 13.66 -11.49 37.24
CA GLY A 277 14.39 -12.42 38.08
C GLY A 277 15.53 -13.13 37.35
N ASP A 278 15.44 -14.47 37.29
CA ASP A 278 16.40 -15.34 36.59
C ASP A 278 16.09 -15.55 35.10
N LEU A 279 14.92 -15.10 34.64
CA LEU A 279 14.49 -15.20 33.24
C LEU A 279 14.90 -13.95 32.44
N ALA A 280 15.66 -14.12 31.40
CA ALA A 280 16.05 -13.07 30.48
C ALA A 280 15.43 -13.31 29.10
N ARG A 281 14.84 -12.27 28.50
CA ARG A 281 14.47 -12.24 27.08
C ARG A 281 15.59 -11.58 26.31
N ILE A 282 16.14 -12.31 25.34
CA ILE A 282 17.33 -11.93 24.59
C ILE A 282 16.97 -11.87 23.13
N LEU A 283 17.33 -10.78 22.46
CA LEU A 283 17.38 -10.70 21.00
C LEU A 283 18.78 -11.13 20.57
N ALA A 284 18.84 -12.15 19.71
CA ALA A 284 20.05 -12.67 19.12
C ALA A 284 20.09 -12.42 17.62
N GLU A 285 21.04 -11.62 17.17
CA GLU A 285 21.37 -11.44 15.75
C GLU A 285 22.47 -12.44 15.39
N VAL A 286 22.21 -13.35 14.46
CA VAL A 286 23.09 -14.48 14.13
C VAL A 286 23.41 -14.49 12.65
N ASP A 287 24.66 -14.70 12.28
CA ASP A 287 25.08 -14.80 10.87
C ASP A 287 24.32 -15.93 10.17
N ARG A 288 23.93 -15.70 8.91
CA ARG A 288 23.16 -16.64 8.09
C ARG A 288 23.97 -17.83 7.58
N ASP A 289 25.00 -18.22 8.28
CA ASP A 289 25.63 -19.50 8.05
C ASP A 289 24.92 -20.60 8.86
N GLY A 290 24.75 -21.78 8.28
CA GLY A 290 23.94 -22.84 8.89
C GLY A 290 24.43 -23.35 10.25
N SER A 291 25.62 -22.95 10.72
CA SER A 291 26.21 -23.37 11.98
C SER A 291 26.16 -22.33 13.09
N ALA A 292 26.13 -21.03 12.76
CA ALA A 292 26.24 -19.95 13.75
C ALA A 292 25.13 -20.00 14.81
N PHE A 293 23.90 -20.35 14.42
CA PHE A 293 22.80 -20.49 15.37
C PHE A 293 23.01 -21.68 16.33
N SER A 294 23.48 -22.82 15.81
CA SER A 294 23.81 -24.00 16.63
C SER A 294 24.92 -23.69 17.63
N ASP A 295 25.95 -22.96 17.21
CA ASP A 295 27.05 -22.56 18.07
C ASP A 295 26.60 -21.58 19.16
N LEU A 296 25.68 -20.66 18.83
CA LEU A 296 25.05 -19.78 19.83
C LEU A 296 24.30 -20.58 20.90
N LEU A 297 23.46 -21.55 20.49
CA LEU A 297 22.72 -22.39 21.42
C LEU A 297 23.67 -23.18 22.33
N ALA A 298 24.73 -23.75 21.74
CA ALA A 298 25.77 -24.46 22.49
C ALA A 298 26.48 -23.54 23.51
N ALA A 299 26.79 -22.30 23.13
CA ALA A 299 27.41 -21.32 24.03
C ALA A 299 26.49 -20.96 25.22
N ILE A 300 25.18 -20.79 24.98
CA ILE A 300 24.18 -20.54 26.03
C ILE A 300 24.11 -21.73 27.02
N LEU A 301 24.08 -22.97 26.50
CA LEU A 301 24.02 -24.17 27.32
C LEU A 301 25.32 -24.37 28.11
N THR A 302 26.47 -24.06 27.52
CA THR A 302 27.80 -24.11 28.19
C THR A 302 27.86 -23.10 29.36
N ALA A 303 27.17 -21.98 29.24
CA ALA A 303 27.01 -20.99 30.32
C ALA A 303 26.07 -21.48 31.45
N ARG A 304 25.63 -22.75 31.44
CA ARG A 304 24.69 -23.38 32.36
C ARG A 304 23.32 -22.70 32.45
N ALA A 305 22.93 -22.01 31.36
CA ALA A 305 21.61 -21.42 31.24
C ALA A 305 20.65 -22.42 30.57
N THR A 306 19.36 -22.28 30.87
CA THR A 306 18.29 -23.10 30.31
C THR A 306 17.52 -22.30 29.29
N ILE A 307 17.40 -22.80 28.05
CA ILE A 307 16.58 -22.18 27.01
C ILE A 307 15.13 -22.60 27.26
N VAL A 308 14.26 -21.63 27.58
CA VAL A 308 12.83 -21.84 27.85
C VAL A 308 12.03 -21.80 26.55
N SER A 309 12.35 -20.85 25.67
CA SER A 309 11.75 -20.75 24.34
C SER A 309 12.74 -20.12 23.38
N CYS A 310 12.57 -20.44 22.09
CA CYS A 310 13.30 -19.84 20.99
C CYS A 310 12.36 -19.69 19.81
N SER A 311 12.29 -18.50 19.25
CA SER A 311 11.53 -18.21 18.05
C SER A 311 12.36 -17.34 17.11
N ARG A 312 12.29 -17.62 15.81
CA ARG A 312 12.86 -16.73 14.80
C ARG A 312 11.99 -15.48 14.73
N ARG A 313 12.63 -14.32 14.78
CA ARG A 313 11.98 -13.04 14.55
C ARG A 313 12.10 -12.70 13.07
N GLU A 314 10.97 -12.55 12.42
CA GLU A 314 10.95 -11.97 11.08
C GLU A 314 10.98 -10.44 11.22
N PRO A 315 11.88 -9.74 10.51
CA PRO A 315 11.90 -8.29 10.53
C PRO A 315 10.57 -7.76 9.97
N SER A 316 10.05 -6.70 10.59
CA SER A 316 8.86 -6.02 10.11
C SER A 316 9.15 -5.24 8.81
N LEU A 317 8.12 -4.92 8.03
CA LEU A 317 8.28 -4.02 6.88
C LEU A 317 8.84 -2.66 7.28
N GLN A 318 8.59 -2.20 8.53
CA GLN A 318 9.18 -0.96 9.06
C GLN A 318 10.69 -1.04 9.10
N GLU A 319 11.25 -2.11 9.66
CA GLU A 319 12.69 -2.32 9.73
C GLU A 319 13.32 -2.46 8.35
N VAL A 320 12.59 -3.08 7.40
CA VAL A 320 13.00 -3.12 5.98
C VAL A 320 13.11 -1.72 5.42
N PHE A 321 12.08 -0.89 5.66
CA PHE A 321 12.00 0.45 5.12
C PHE A 321 13.08 1.36 5.70
N ASP A 322 13.30 1.30 7.02
CA ASP A 322 14.32 2.08 7.74
C ASP A 322 15.74 1.72 7.26
N ARG A 323 15.99 0.44 6.94
CA ARG A 323 17.29 -0.02 6.40
C ARG A 323 17.50 0.33 4.92
N MET A 324 16.42 0.53 4.15
CA MET A 324 16.47 0.86 2.72
C MET A 324 16.50 2.36 2.44
N SER A 325 16.09 3.21 3.40
CA SER A 325 16.06 4.68 3.31
C SER A 325 17.01 5.34 4.31
N PRO A 326 18.34 5.15 4.20
CA PRO A 326 19.29 5.64 5.20
C PRO A 326 19.48 7.16 5.19
N ASP A 327 18.92 7.91 4.23
CA ASP A 327 19.27 9.31 3.99
C ASP A 327 18.36 10.35 4.68
N GLU A 328 17.15 10.00 5.15
CA GLU A 328 16.27 10.99 5.77
C GLU A 328 16.62 11.32 7.23
N GLU A 329 17.21 10.39 7.99
CA GLU A 329 17.67 10.68 9.36
C GLU A 329 18.97 11.49 9.42
N ARG A 330 19.81 11.47 8.37
CA ARG A 330 21.04 12.29 8.31
C ARG A 330 20.79 13.73 7.91
N ALA A 331 19.66 14.04 7.27
CA ALA A 331 19.29 15.39 6.89
C ALA A 331 18.52 16.17 7.98
N ALA A 332 18.06 15.47 9.04
CA ALA A 332 17.30 16.03 10.15
C ALA A 332 18.14 16.23 11.44
N ARG A 333 19.43 15.90 11.40
CA ARG A 333 20.44 16.19 12.42
C ARG A 333 21.47 17.18 11.84
#